data_79407a5d4c9c9c1de2c7a8a94c9487d5
#
_entry.id   79407a5d4c9c9c1de2c7a8a94c9487d5
#
_cell.length_a   1.000
_cell.length_b   1.000
_cell.length_c   1.000
_cell.angle_alpha   90.00
_cell.angle_beta   90.00
_cell.angle_gamma   90.00
#
_symmetry.space_group_name_H-M   'P 1'
#
loop_
_entity.id
_entity.type
_entity.pdbx_description
1 polymer ?
#
loop_
_entity_poly.entity_id
_entity_poly.type
_entity_poly.pdbx_seq_one_letter_code
_entity_poly.pdbx_strand_id
1 'polypeptide(L)'
;MYIRVADMKENTVKTDDIHYISESIYQKIKSYTISTEDLYITVAGTIGSVGEIPKVFDNANLTENADKIVFRGICKKFLMYCLLSNFVQSQIKKCTTKVGQPKLAIVRIEDLLIPLPPIKEQYRIVHKIKQTASIMS
;
A
#
# COMPACT_ATOMS: atom_id res chain seq x y z
N MET A 1 6.64 -6.55 15.67
CA MET A 1 6.13 -5.18 15.39
C MET A 1 4.78 -5.26 14.72
N TYR A 2 3.96 -4.27 14.95
CA TYR A 2 2.60 -4.20 14.43
C TYR A 2 2.36 -2.85 13.76
N ILE A 3 1.88 -2.87 12.51
CA ILE A 3 1.67 -1.66 11.71
C ILE A 3 0.19 -1.30 11.73
N ARG A 4 -0.11 -0.09 12.18
CA ARG A 4 -1.46 0.48 12.21
C ARG A 4 -1.65 1.46 11.04
N VAL A 5 -2.92 1.75 10.68
CA VAL A 5 -3.22 2.77 9.69
C VAL A 5 -2.66 4.13 10.11
N ALA A 6 -2.66 4.43 11.42
CA ALA A 6 -2.10 5.68 11.94
C ALA A 6 -0.61 5.85 11.63
N ASP A 7 0.11 4.76 11.42
CA ASP A 7 1.55 4.77 11.10
C ASP A 7 1.82 4.93 9.59
N MET A 8 0.80 4.73 8.77
CA MET A 8 0.90 4.75 7.30
C MET A 8 0.74 6.18 6.78
N LYS A 9 1.84 6.89 6.62
CA LYS A 9 1.87 8.28 6.18
C LYS A 9 2.95 8.50 5.14
N GLU A 10 2.75 9.48 4.25
CA GLU A 10 3.74 9.87 3.25
C GLU A 10 4.21 8.69 2.38
N ASN A 11 3.29 7.78 2.06
CA ASN A 11 3.54 6.59 1.24
C ASN A 11 4.59 5.64 1.84
N THR A 12 4.70 5.65 3.17
CA THR A 12 5.58 4.77 3.93
C THR A 12 4.95 4.44 5.28
N VAL A 13 5.74 3.85 6.18
CA VAL A 13 5.32 3.58 7.55
C VAL A 13 6.26 4.36 8.48
N LYS A 14 5.69 5.20 9.33
CA LYS A 14 6.47 6.01 10.28
C LYS A 14 7.03 5.16 11.41
N THR A 15 8.23 5.50 11.85
CA THR A 15 8.95 4.78 12.91
C THR A 15 8.91 5.50 14.27
N ASP A 16 8.13 6.58 14.36
CA ASP A 16 8.09 7.43 15.56
C ASP A 16 7.47 6.73 16.76
N ASP A 17 6.53 5.83 16.53
CA ASP A 17 5.76 5.17 17.58
C ASP A 17 5.50 3.71 17.20
N ILE A 18 6.53 2.87 17.34
CA ILE A 18 6.46 1.46 16.97
C ILE A 18 5.66 0.68 18.02
N HIS A 19 4.65 -0.04 17.57
CA HIS A 19 3.83 -0.88 18.44
C HIS A 19 4.17 -2.35 18.30
N TYR A 20 3.94 -3.09 19.38
CA TYR A 20 4.17 -4.53 19.46
C TYR A 20 2.90 -5.20 19.95
N ILE A 21 2.71 -6.46 19.58
CA ILE A 21 1.58 -7.27 20.03
C ILE A 21 2.08 -8.37 20.95
N SER A 22 1.18 -8.86 21.82
CA SER A 22 1.50 -10.00 22.70
C SER A 22 1.66 -11.28 21.89
N GLU A 23 2.34 -12.27 22.46
CA GLU A 23 2.52 -13.56 21.81
C GLU A 23 1.18 -14.24 21.52
N SER A 24 0.20 -14.12 22.42
CA SER A 24 -1.13 -14.70 22.20
C SER A 24 -1.84 -14.08 21.01
N ILE A 25 -1.73 -12.77 20.80
CA ILE A 25 -2.29 -12.08 19.65
C ILE A 25 -1.50 -12.46 18.40
N TYR A 26 -0.18 -12.52 18.47
CA TYR A 26 0.66 -12.91 17.35
C TYR A 26 0.26 -14.28 16.78
N GLN A 27 0.01 -15.25 17.65
CA GLN A 27 -0.42 -16.60 17.21
C GLN A 27 -1.72 -16.55 16.40
N LYS A 28 -2.61 -15.61 16.71
CA LYS A 28 -3.88 -15.45 15.99
C LYS A 28 -3.74 -14.79 14.63
N ILE A 29 -2.77 -13.89 14.46
CA ILE A 29 -2.61 -13.07 13.26
C ILE A 29 -1.27 -13.24 12.56
N LYS A 30 -0.53 -14.31 12.88
CA LYS A 30 0.81 -14.52 12.31
C LYS A 30 0.86 -14.65 10.79
N SER A 31 -0.29 -14.92 10.15
CA SER A 31 -0.40 -14.96 8.68
C SER A 31 -0.57 -13.56 8.07
N TYR A 32 -0.93 -12.57 8.88
CA TYR A 32 -1.11 -11.17 8.43
C TYR A 32 0.18 -10.40 8.59
N THR A 33 1.18 -10.77 7.80
CA THR A 33 2.48 -10.09 7.78
C THR A 33 2.70 -9.45 6.42
N ILE A 34 3.55 -8.43 6.38
CA ILE A 34 3.91 -7.72 5.16
C ILE A 34 5.43 -7.66 5.01
N SER A 35 5.90 -7.78 3.78
CA SER A 35 7.33 -7.77 3.44
C SER A 35 7.72 -6.43 2.82
N THR A 36 9.01 -6.11 2.87
CA THR A 36 9.56 -4.94 2.16
C THR A 36 9.37 -5.01 0.64
N GLU A 37 9.08 -6.19 0.10
CA GLU A 37 8.81 -6.37 -1.33
C GLU A 37 7.36 -6.05 -1.69
N ASP A 38 6.50 -5.91 -0.71
CA ASP A 38 5.08 -5.64 -0.91
C ASP A 38 4.79 -4.13 -0.86
N LEU A 39 3.57 -3.77 -1.27
CA LEU A 39 2.98 -2.47 -1.00
C LEU A 39 1.79 -2.67 -0.07
N TYR A 40 1.46 -1.65 0.74
CA TYR A 40 0.22 -1.67 1.51
C TYR A 40 -0.84 -0.82 0.81
N ILE A 41 -2.12 -1.14 1.06
CA ILE A 41 -3.24 -0.29 0.70
C ILE A 41 -4.25 -0.31 1.85
N THR A 42 -4.69 0.85 2.30
CA THR A 42 -5.70 0.93 3.35
C THR A 42 -7.09 0.65 2.79
N VAL A 43 -7.87 -0.16 3.50
CA VAL A 43 -9.15 -0.68 3.02
C VAL A 43 -10.33 -0.34 3.92
N ALA A 44 -10.09 0.20 5.10
CA ALA A 44 -11.13 0.62 6.05
C ALA A 44 -10.70 1.85 6.82
N GLY A 45 -11.65 2.68 7.19
CA GLY A 45 -11.37 3.99 7.77
C GLY A 45 -10.90 4.95 6.68
N THR A 46 -9.60 5.22 6.62
CA THR A 46 -8.98 5.90 5.47
C THR A 46 -8.78 4.86 4.37
N ILE A 47 -9.31 5.10 3.18
CA ILE A 47 -9.28 4.13 2.09
C ILE A 47 -8.40 4.63 0.95
N GLY A 48 -7.58 3.72 0.41
CA GLY A 48 -6.79 4.00 -0.79
C GLY A 48 -5.43 4.62 -0.54
N SER A 49 -4.98 4.73 0.72
CA SER A 49 -3.60 5.12 1.00
C SER A 49 -2.67 3.98 0.66
N VAL A 50 -1.66 4.24 -0.14
CA VAL A 50 -0.72 3.24 -0.65
C VAL A 50 0.70 3.65 -0.27
N GLY A 51 1.53 2.68 0.04
CA GLY A 51 2.93 2.97 0.34
C GLY A 51 3.80 1.74 0.43
N GLU A 52 5.07 2.00 0.69
CA GLU A 52 6.12 1.00 0.83
C GLU A 52 6.38 0.66 2.30
N ILE A 53 7.08 -0.44 2.53
CA ILE A 53 7.42 -0.91 3.86
C ILE A 53 8.93 -0.70 4.09
N PRO A 54 9.32 0.13 5.06
CA PRO A 54 10.73 0.27 5.44
C PRO A 54 11.30 -1.05 5.98
N LYS A 55 12.60 -1.24 5.86
CA LYS A 55 13.29 -2.47 6.28
C LYS A 55 13.01 -2.86 7.73
N VAL A 56 12.90 -1.88 8.63
CA VAL A 56 12.63 -2.13 10.06
C VAL A 56 11.32 -2.88 10.27
N PHE A 57 10.36 -2.74 9.36
CA PHE A 57 9.05 -3.38 9.43
C PHE A 57 8.95 -4.64 8.57
N ASP A 58 10.06 -5.15 8.05
CA ASP A 58 10.01 -6.38 7.26
C ASP A 58 9.43 -7.53 8.09
N ASN A 59 8.44 -8.21 7.54
CA ASN A 59 7.67 -9.26 8.21
C ASN A 59 6.90 -8.82 9.45
N ALA A 60 6.65 -7.52 9.61
CA ALA A 60 5.78 -7.02 10.67
C ALA A 60 4.33 -7.45 10.44
N ASN A 61 3.56 -7.53 11.52
CA ASN A 61 2.13 -7.81 11.43
C ASN A 61 1.38 -6.57 10.93
N LEU A 62 0.45 -6.78 10.01
CA LEU A 62 -0.33 -5.72 9.39
C LEU A 62 -1.73 -5.66 9.99
N THR A 63 -2.22 -4.44 10.23
CA THR A 63 -3.59 -4.23 10.69
C THR A 63 -4.61 -4.80 9.68
N GLU A 64 -5.76 -5.25 10.17
CA GLU A 64 -6.88 -5.71 9.35
C GLU A 64 -7.50 -4.60 8.49
N ASN A 65 -7.19 -3.34 8.78
CA ASN A 65 -7.69 -2.18 8.04
C ASN A 65 -6.84 -1.84 6.81
N ALA A 66 -5.86 -2.67 6.52
CA ALA A 66 -5.03 -2.58 5.32
C ALA A 66 -4.77 -3.96 4.74
N ASP A 67 -4.52 -4.00 3.44
CA ASP A 67 -4.11 -5.22 2.74
C ASP A 67 -2.70 -5.04 2.20
N LYS A 68 -2.00 -6.15 2.00
CA LYS A 68 -0.75 -6.16 1.26
C LYS A 68 -1.02 -6.45 -0.20
N ILE A 69 -0.27 -5.79 -1.06
CA ILE A 69 -0.29 -6.05 -2.49
C ILE A 69 0.99 -6.79 -2.84
N VAL A 70 0.85 -8.06 -3.21
CA VAL A 70 1.94 -8.92 -3.66
C VAL A 70 1.91 -8.96 -5.17
N PHE A 71 3.03 -8.72 -5.80
CA PHE A 71 3.10 -8.59 -7.26
C PHE A 71 4.41 -9.16 -7.79
N ARG A 72 4.42 -9.49 -9.09
CA ARG A 72 5.61 -9.97 -9.80
C ARG A 72 5.65 -9.37 -11.19
N GLY A 73 6.86 -9.16 -11.72
CA GLY A 73 7.03 -8.69 -13.10
C GLY A 73 6.66 -7.23 -13.33
N ILE A 74 6.54 -6.45 -12.26
CA ILE A 74 6.25 -5.03 -12.33
C ILE A 74 7.16 -4.28 -11.37
N CYS A 75 7.62 -3.11 -11.75
CA CYS A 75 8.43 -2.27 -10.88
C CYS A 75 7.59 -1.78 -9.70
N LYS A 76 8.07 -1.99 -8.47
CA LYS A 76 7.33 -1.62 -7.25
C LYS A 76 6.97 -0.13 -7.22
N LYS A 77 7.93 0.74 -7.51
CA LYS A 77 7.68 2.20 -7.54
C LYS A 77 6.68 2.57 -8.62
N PHE A 78 6.75 1.94 -9.80
CA PHE A 78 5.79 2.18 -10.86
C PHE A 78 4.37 1.78 -10.41
N LEU A 79 4.23 0.61 -9.83
CA LEU A 79 2.94 0.15 -9.32
C LEU A 79 2.40 1.10 -8.25
N MET A 80 3.25 1.54 -7.33
CA MET A 80 2.85 2.51 -6.30
C MET A 80 2.32 3.80 -6.92
N TYR A 81 3.04 4.37 -7.88
CA TYR A 81 2.60 5.60 -8.55
C TYR A 81 1.30 5.40 -9.34
N CYS A 82 1.12 4.22 -9.97
CA CYS A 82 -0.15 3.90 -10.63
C CYS A 82 -1.31 3.88 -9.64
N LEU A 83 -1.13 3.23 -8.50
CA LEU A 83 -2.16 3.13 -7.47
C LEU A 83 -2.49 4.49 -6.86
N LEU A 84 -1.53 5.40 -6.83
CA LEU A 84 -1.71 6.77 -6.35
C LEU A 84 -2.30 7.71 -7.40
N SER A 85 -2.33 7.30 -8.67
CA SER A 85 -2.81 8.14 -9.76
C SER A 85 -4.31 8.40 -9.65
N ASN A 86 -4.76 9.52 -10.20
CA ASN A 86 -6.19 9.86 -10.25
C ASN A 86 -7.01 8.80 -10.95
N PHE A 87 -6.44 8.17 -11.98
CA PHE A 87 -7.10 7.11 -12.74
C PHE A 87 -7.47 5.92 -11.85
N VAL A 88 -6.53 5.45 -11.03
CA VAL A 88 -6.77 4.32 -10.13
C VAL A 88 -7.56 4.76 -8.88
N GLN A 89 -7.23 5.92 -8.32
CA GLN A 89 -7.96 6.44 -7.15
C GLN A 89 -9.44 6.65 -7.45
N SER A 90 -9.78 7.04 -8.67
CA SER A 90 -11.19 7.15 -9.10
C SER A 90 -11.87 5.78 -9.12
N GLN A 91 -11.18 4.74 -9.56
CA GLN A 91 -11.71 3.37 -9.53
C GLN A 91 -11.95 2.91 -8.09
N ILE A 92 -11.00 3.17 -7.20
CA ILE A 92 -11.10 2.83 -5.77
C ILE A 92 -12.32 3.50 -5.15
N LYS A 93 -12.52 4.78 -5.43
CA LYS A 93 -13.69 5.54 -4.94
C LYS A 93 -15.01 4.91 -5.37
N LYS A 94 -15.09 4.50 -6.63
CA LYS A 94 -16.31 3.88 -7.18
C LYS A 94 -16.58 2.51 -6.56
N CYS A 95 -15.54 1.78 -6.19
CA CYS A 95 -15.66 0.42 -5.64
C CYS A 95 -15.85 0.40 -4.12
N THR A 96 -15.67 1.54 -3.45
CA THR A 96 -15.79 1.64 -2.00
C THR A 96 -17.25 1.70 -1.60
N THR A 97 -17.66 0.86 -0.64
CA THR A 97 -19.03 0.90 -0.10
C THR A 97 -19.21 2.16 0.74
N LYS A 98 -20.38 2.80 0.60
CA LYS A 98 -20.70 4.06 1.29
C LYS A 98 -21.73 3.89 2.40
N VAL A 99 -22.23 2.67 2.61
CA VAL A 99 -23.23 2.38 3.64
C VAL A 99 -22.50 1.94 4.91
N GLY A 100 -22.73 2.64 6.02
CA GLY A 100 -21.99 2.41 7.26
C GLY A 100 -20.57 2.95 7.16
N GLN A 101 -19.59 2.23 7.75
CA GLN A 101 -18.18 2.57 7.59
C GLN A 101 -17.70 2.19 6.19
N PRO A 102 -17.04 3.11 5.46
CA PRO A 102 -16.51 2.79 4.14
C PRO A 102 -15.53 1.62 4.18
N LYS A 103 -15.64 0.72 3.20
CA LYS A 103 -14.73 -0.44 3.07
C LYS A 103 -14.44 -0.73 1.60
N LEU A 104 -13.22 -1.19 1.36
CA LEU A 104 -12.77 -1.64 0.05
C LEU A 104 -12.46 -3.13 0.13
N ALA A 105 -13.22 -3.94 -0.58
CA ALA A 105 -13.05 -5.40 -0.58
C ALA A 105 -11.84 -5.82 -1.42
N ILE A 106 -11.14 -6.87 -1.01
CA ILE A 106 -9.97 -7.42 -1.71
C ILE A 106 -10.29 -7.73 -3.18
N VAL A 107 -11.45 -8.33 -3.45
CA VAL A 107 -11.86 -8.67 -4.81
C VAL A 107 -11.95 -7.43 -5.70
N ARG A 108 -12.29 -6.28 -5.13
CA ARG A 108 -12.35 -5.02 -5.88
C ARG A 108 -10.95 -4.48 -6.19
N ILE A 109 -10.00 -4.70 -5.28
CA ILE A 109 -8.59 -4.33 -5.51
C ILE A 109 -8.03 -5.14 -6.68
N GLU A 110 -8.32 -6.43 -6.74
CA GLU A 110 -7.86 -7.32 -7.80
C GLU A 110 -8.40 -6.91 -9.19
N ASP A 111 -9.57 -6.28 -9.23
CA ASP A 111 -10.20 -5.82 -10.47
C ASP A 111 -9.76 -4.44 -10.93
N LEU A 112 -8.88 -3.76 -10.19
CA LEU A 112 -8.39 -2.45 -10.57
C LEU A 112 -7.60 -2.53 -11.88
N LEU A 113 -7.91 -1.61 -12.81
CA LEU A 113 -7.22 -1.50 -14.09
C LEU A 113 -6.03 -0.57 -13.95
N ILE A 114 -4.85 -1.06 -14.32
CA ILE A 114 -3.63 -0.26 -14.35
C ILE A 114 -2.97 -0.35 -15.72
N PRO A 115 -2.40 0.76 -16.24
CA PRO A 115 -1.61 0.69 -17.46
C PRO A 115 -0.33 -0.10 -17.18
N LEU A 116 0.03 -1.01 -18.10
CA LEU A 116 1.20 -1.87 -17.90
C LEU A 116 2.15 -1.80 -19.11
N PRO A 117 2.98 -0.76 -19.20
CA PRO A 117 4.00 -0.70 -20.25
C PRO A 117 5.11 -1.72 -19.99
N PRO A 118 6.01 -1.96 -20.99
CA PRO A 118 7.18 -2.81 -20.77
C PRO A 118 8.01 -2.36 -19.57
N ILE A 119 8.71 -3.29 -18.93
CA ILE A 119 9.44 -3.01 -17.68
C ILE A 119 10.45 -1.86 -17.83
N LYS A 120 11.12 -1.77 -18.94
CA LYS A 120 12.07 -0.66 -19.20
C LYS A 120 11.37 0.70 -19.19
N GLU A 121 10.17 0.78 -19.74
CA GLU A 121 9.38 1.99 -19.74
C GLU A 121 8.90 2.34 -18.32
N GLN A 122 8.56 1.33 -17.52
CA GLN A 122 8.20 1.54 -16.13
C GLN A 122 9.33 2.23 -15.37
N TYR A 123 10.58 1.78 -15.54
CA TYR A 123 11.74 2.39 -14.90
C TYR A 123 11.96 3.83 -15.38
N ARG A 124 11.75 4.08 -16.66
CA ARG A 124 11.88 5.43 -17.23
C ARG A 124 10.85 6.39 -16.64
N ILE A 125 9.60 5.95 -16.51
CA ILE A 125 8.52 6.74 -15.93
C ILE A 125 8.82 7.05 -14.46
N VAL A 126 9.25 6.08 -13.68
CA VAL A 126 9.64 6.28 -12.27
C VAL A 126 10.76 7.28 -12.15
N HIS A 127 11.79 7.16 -12.97
CA HIS A 127 12.91 8.09 -12.98
C HIS A 127 12.45 9.52 -13.28
N LYS A 128 11.57 9.69 -14.26
CA LYS A 128 11.02 10.99 -14.64
C LYS A 128 10.19 11.61 -13.52
N ILE A 129 9.36 10.82 -12.84
CA ILE A 129 8.56 11.29 -11.70
C ILE A 129 9.48 11.77 -10.57
N LYS A 130 10.52 11.01 -10.25
CA LYS A 130 11.50 11.39 -9.22
C LYS A 130 12.21 12.67 -9.55
N GLN A 131 12.63 12.87 -10.80
CA GLN A 131 13.26 14.10 -11.25
C GLN A 131 12.32 15.30 -11.08
N THR A 132 11.07 15.16 -11.49
CA THR A 132 10.06 16.21 -11.38
C THR A 132 9.82 16.61 -9.93
N ALA A 133 9.67 15.63 -9.04
CA ALA A 133 9.48 15.86 -7.62
C ALA A 133 10.68 16.56 -7.00
N SER A 134 11.90 16.19 -7.41
CA SER A 134 13.14 16.82 -6.93
C SER A 134 13.25 18.30 -7.35
N ILE A 135 12.78 18.62 -8.56
CA ILE A 135 12.78 20.01 -9.05
C ILE A 135 11.73 20.85 -8.34
N MET A 136 10.60 20.26 -7.99
CA MET A 136 9.48 20.96 -7.39
C MET A 136 9.55 21.08 -5.87
N SER A 137 10.47 20.36 -5.23
CA SER A 137 10.62 20.39 -3.77
C SER A 137 11.58 21.46 -3.26
#